data_425799a7b62ad24483cc15f08707c2eb
#
_entry.id   425799a7b62ad24483cc15f08707c2eb
#
_cell.length_a   1.000
_cell.length_b   1.000
_cell.length_c   1.000
_cell.angle_alpha   90.00
_cell.angle_beta   90.00
_cell.angle_gamma   90.00
#
_symmetry.space_group_name_H-M   'P 1'
#
loop_
_entity.id
_entity.type
_entity.pdbx_description
1 polymer ?
#
loop_
_entity_poly.entity_id
_entity_poly.type
_entity_poly.pdbx_seq_one_letter_code
_entity_poly.pdbx_strand_id
1 'polypeptide(L)'
;MKKSCLIIGTLLWGMSAFAQTTIWKRSGWECRISDKGTLEQIVFKGSQRNDTVPFFHDKSNMGPSFYANMGNGNIKADWIPDGYRSYRATIDGVECRLTYKEWKGQPAMEVILENKGNVPFQPVKAGLKLGIDTYMDKYPDWFGKYFPTLMMNEKTHFYGYLQTPSGHTLGVVSPQPVASWSVDYNLGYQDPAPHWFMGHRIESLNLDLMNALPLPQHCPQDLWILKQGERKTWTIAFVDINTAGEFEETIHKVAGVPMIRMPQTVYQ
;
A
#
# COMPACT_ATOMS: atom_id res chain seq x y z
N MET A 1 -28.18 63.28 28.14
CA MET A 1 -27.41 62.76 27.02
C MET A 1 -26.94 61.31 27.40
N LYS A 2 -27.63 60.32 26.94
CA LYS A 2 -27.25 58.89 27.18
C LYS A 2 -26.48 58.40 25.96
N LYS A 3 -25.21 58.02 26.15
CA LYS A 3 -24.38 57.35 25.12
C LYS A 3 -24.63 55.88 25.20
N SER A 4 -25.24 55.28 24.15
CA SER A 4 -25.37 53.86 23.96
C SER A 4 -24.08 53.34 23.32
N CYS A 5 -23.39 52.47 24.03
CA CYS A 5 -22.29 51.66 23.47
C CYS A 5 -22.86 50.44 22.75
N LEU A 6 -22.66 50.39 21.46
CA LEU A 6 -23.01 49.23 20.62
C LEU A 6 -21.82 48.23 20.67
N ILE A 7 -22.01 47.09 21.34
CA ILE A 7 -21.02 46.00 21.35
C ILE A 7 -21.33 45.13 20.14
N ILE A 8 -20.48 45.22 19.12
CA ILE A 8 -20.50 44.30 17.97
C ILE A 8 -19.77 43.00 18.39
N GLY A 9 -20.56 42.02 18.75
CA GLY A 9 -20.03 40.67 18.99
C GLY A 9 -19.71 39.98 17.65
N THR A 10 -18.45 39.90 17.31
CA THR A 10 -17.97 39.03 16.21
C THR A 10 -18.12 37.57 16.62
N LEU A 11 -19.16 36.91 16.12
CA LEU A 11 -19.27 35.42 16.15
C LEU A 11 -18.20 34.82 15.24
N LEU A 12 -17.09 34.42 15.84
CA LEU A 12 -16.15 33.52 15.22
C LEU A 12 -16.83 32.11 15.12
N TRP A 13 -17.40 31.83 13.96
CA TRP A 13 -17.76 30.47 13.60
C TRP A 13 -16.45 29.67 13.43
N GLY A 14 -16.08 28.96 14.47
CA GLY A 14 -15.08 27.90 14.36
C GLY A 14 -15.61 26.83 13.41
N MET A 15 -15.22 26.89 12.15
CA MET A 15 -15.38 25.75 11.24
C MET A 15 -14.48 24.64 11.77
N SER A 16 -15.04 23.76 12.59
CA SER A 16 -14.46 22.45 12.81
C SER A 16 -14.44 21.76 11.44
N ALA A 17 -13.25 21.71 10.82
CA ALA A 17 -13.02 20.91 9.64
C ALA A 17 -13.21 19.46 10.08
N PHE A 18 -14.41 18.92 9.88
CA PHE A 18 -14.62 17.49 9.97
C PHE A 18 -13.68 16.83 8.94
N ALA A 19 -12.83 15.94 9.41
CA ALA A 19 -12.00 15.11 8.57
C ALA A 19 -12.90 14.42 7.52
N GLN A 20 -12.79 14.86 6.27
CA GLN A 20 -13.71 14.41 5.22
C GLN A 20 -13.11 13.24 4.47
N THR A 21 -13.61 12.05 4.76
CA THR A 21 -13.27 10.84 4.00
C THR A 21 -13.75 10.97 2.55
N THR A 22 -12.86 10.80 1.60
CA THR A 22 -13.19 10.78 0.17
C THR A 22 -13.67 9.40 -0.23
N ILE A 23 -14.88 9.31 -0.80
CA ILE A 23 -15.39 8.09 -1.40
C ILE A 23 -15.18 8.17 -2.92
N TRP A 24 -14.43 7.23 -3.45
CA TRP A 24 -14.11 7.13 -4.86
C TRP A 24 -14.69 5.84 -5.44
N LYS A 25 -15.61 5.98 -6.40
CA LYS A 25 -16.42 4.87 -6.93
C LYS A 25 -16.21 4.67 -8.43
N ARG A 26 -16.30 3.41 -8.85
CA ARG A 26 -16.50 2.95 -10.23
C ARG A 26 -17.56 1.83 -10.26
N SER A 27 -17.90 1.36 -11.45
CA SER A 27 -18.91 0.30 -11.59
C SER A 27 -18.54 -0.98 -10.83
N GLY A 28 -17.26 -1.36 -10.85
CA GLY A 28 -16.76 -2.60 -10.24
C GLY A 28 -16.20 -2.48 -8.83
N TRP A 29 -16.00 -1.26 -8.30
CA TRP A 29 -15.38 -1.08 -6.99
C TRP A 29 -15.66 0.27 -6.37
N GLU A 30 -15.42 0.35 -5.05
CA GLU A 30 -15.49 1.57 -4.27
C GLU A 30 -14.31 1.63 -3.31
N CYS A 31 -13.61 2.77 -3.25
CA CYS A 31 -12.51 3.05 -2.33
C CYS A 31 -12.90 4.13 -1.33
N ARG A 32 -12.47 3.95 -0.08
CA ARG A 32 -12.55 4.96 0.96
C ARG A 32 -11.15 5.46 1.29
N ILE A 33 -10.94 6.75 1.15
CA ILE A 33 -9.65 7.41 1.39
C ILE A 33 -9.85 8.47 2.48
N SER A 34 -9.06 8.41 3.56
CA SER A 34 -9.09 9.41 4.61
C SER A 34 -8.54 10.75 4.12
N ASP A 35 -8.80 11.81 4.87
CA ASP A 35 -8.19 13.14 4.69
C ASP A 35 -6.66 13.12 4.82
N LYS A 36 -6.13 12.15 5.55
CA LYS A 36 -4.67 11.90 5.73
C LYS A 36 -4.04 11.03 4.64
N GLY A 37 -4.77 10.72 3.56
CA GLY A 37 -4.25 9.93 2.45
C GLY A 37 -4.20 8.42 2.68
N THR A 38 -4.78 7.94 3.74
CA THR A 38 -4.87 6.51 4.00
C THR A 38 -5.98 5.88 3.17
N LEU A 39 -5.68 4.85 2.40
CA LEU A 39 -6.69 4.00 1.78
C LEU A 39 -7.23 3.05 2.85
N GLU A 40 -8.40 3.38 3.38
CA GLU A 40 -9.00 2.65 4.51
C GLU A 40 -9.64 1.35 4.05
N GLN A 41 -10.21 1.35 2.83
CA GLN A 41 -11.03 0.25 2.36
C GLN A 41 -11.13 0.22 0.83
N ILE A 42 -11.16 -0.98 0.26
CA ILE A 42 -11.66 -1.23 -1.09
C ILE A 42 -12.81 -2.23 -0.97
N VAL A 43 -13.93 -1.94 -1.65
CA VAL A 43 -15.05 -2.86 -1.83
C VAL A 43 -15.13 -3.20 -3.30
N PHE A 44 -14.95 -4.46 -3.65
CA PHE A 44 -15.18 -4.96 -5.00
C PHE A 44 -16.65 -5.36 -5.16
N LYS A 45 -17.29 -4.83 -6.22
CA LYS A 45 -18.70 -5.03 -6.53
C LYS A 45 -18.83 -5.95 -7.73
N GLY A 46 -19.71 -6.94 -7.61
CA GLY A 46 -19.94 -7.88 -8.73
C GLY A 46 -19.16 -9.18 -8.61
N SER A 47 -18.23 -9.31 -7.68
CA SER A 47 -17.88 -10.61 -7.14
C SER A 47 -19.11 -11.18 -6.44
N GLN A 48 -19.27 -12.48 -6.42
CA GLN A 48 -20.41 -13.13 -5.75
C GLN A 48 -20.50 -12.81 -4.24
N ARG A 49 -19.58 -12.02 -3.70
CA ARG A 49 -19.33 -11.86 -2.27
C ARG A 49 -19.29 -10.43 -1.74
N ASN A 50 -19.27 -9.37 -2.58
CA ASN A 50 -19.05 -7.98 -2.11
C ASN A 50 -17.85 -7.88 -1.16
N ASP A 51 -16.68 -8.28 -1.62
CA ASP A 51 -15.50 -8.38 -0.79
C ASP A 51 -14.97 -7.02 -0.36
N THR A 52 -14.71 -6.88 0.92
CA THR A 52 -14.13 -5.67 1.49
C THR A 52 -12.71 -5.96 1.90
N VAL A 53 -11.76 -5.22 1.35
CA VAL A 53 -10.35 -5.26 1.75
C VAL A 53 -10.10 -4.12 2.73
N PRO A 54 -9.95 -4.38 4.02
CA PRO A 54 -9.50 -3.38 4.96
C PRO A 54 -7.99 -3.16 4.81
N PHE A 55 -7.58 -1.91 4.57
CA PHE A 55 -6.16 -1.53 4.57
C PHE A 55 -5.71 -1.05 5.94
N PHE A 56 -6.67 -0.76 6.77
CA PHE A 56 -6.44 -0.16 8.07
C PHE A 56 -6.54 -1.23 9.16
N HIS A 57 -5.53 -1.26 9.99
CA HIS A 57 -5.55 -2.00 11.25
C HIS A 57 -5.83 -1.02 12.38
N ASP A 58 -6.85 -1.27 13.18
CA ASP A 58 -7.34 -0.40 14.26
C ASP A 58 -6.26 -0.02 15.29
N LYS A 59 -5.25 -0.86 15.47
CA LYS A 59 -4.17 -0.63 16.44
C LYS A 59 -2.93 0.08 15.87
N SER A 60 -2.77 0.19 14.56
CA SER A 60 -1.50 0.61 13.98
C SER A 60 -1.54 1.77 12.99
N ASN A 61 -2.72 2.25 12.57
CA ASN A 61 -2.87 3.30 11.56
C ASN A 61 -2.03 3.05 10.30
N MET A 62 -1.99 1.83 9.79
CA MET A 62 -1.05 1.39 8.78
C MET A 62 -1.61 1.40 7.36
N GLY A 63 -2.46 2.35 6.99
CA GLY A 63 -2.78 2.59 5.58
C GLY A 63 -1.50 2.80 4.76
N PRO A 64 -1.52 2.86 3.42
CA PRO A 64 -0.29 3.06 2.66
C PRO A 64 0.52 4.20 3.25
N SER A 65 1.75 3.92 3.66
CA SER A 65 2.66 4.90 4.23
C SER A 65 4.03 4.79 3.59
N PHE A 66 4.63 5.96 3.30
CA PHE A 66 6.00 6.03 2.81
C PHE A 66 6.97 5.76 3.95
N TYR A 67 7.94 4.87 3.72
CA TYR A 67 9.02 4.61 4.64
C TYR A 67 10.36 4.57 3.94
N ALA A 68 11.41 4.86 4.69
CA ALA A 68 12.79 4.64 4.30
C ALA A 68 13.60 4.13 5.50
N ASN A 69 14.60 3.29 5.23
CA ASN A 69 15.58 2.84 6.18
C ASN A 69 16.97 3.27 5.71
N MET A 70 17.61 4.16 6.44
CA MET A 70 18.94 4.66 6.14
C MET A 70 20.05 3.95 6.95
N GLY A 71 19.74 2.77 7.51
CA GLY A 71 20.66 1.98 8.35
C GLY A 71 20.31 1.98 9.84
N ASN A 72 19.46 2.89 10.31
CA ASN A 72 19.08 3.04 11.71
C ASN A 72 17.62 2.64 12.01
N GLY A 73 17.04 1.78 11.17
CA GLY A 73 15.64 1.40 11.25
C GLY A 73 14.73 2.17 10.28
N ASN A 74 13.46 1.77 10.23
CA ASN A 74 12.49 2.38 9.33
C ASN A 74 12.01 3.72 9.89
N ILE A 75 12.14 4.77 9.09
CA ILE A 75 11.53 6.09 9.30
C ILE A 75 10.27 6.14 8.46
N LYS A 76 9.15 6.61 9.01
CA LYS A 76 7.89 6.86 8.30
C LYS A 76 7.67 8.37 8.19
N ALA A 77 7.08 8.80 7.08
CA ALA A 77 6.65 10.17 6.91
C ALA A 77 5.12 10.24 6.78
N ASP A 78 4.55 11.28 7.39
CA ASP A 78 3.13 11.56 7.28
C ASP A 78 2.79 12.13 5.91
N TRP A 79 1.62 11.78 5.41
CA TRP A 79 1.09 12.32 4.17
C TRP A 79 0.55 13.73 4.37
N ILE A 80 0.91 14.61 3.46
CA ILE A 80 0.38 15.96 3.35
C ILE A 80 -0.46 16.02 2.07
N PRO A 81 -1.74 16.46 2.12
CA PRO A 81 -2.55 16.65 0.92
C PRO A 81 -1.86 17.53 -0.12
N ASP A 82 -1.86 17.11 -1.39
CA ASP A 82 -1.18 17.77 -2.51
C ASP A 82 -2.06 17.75 -3.79
N GLY A 83 -3.37 17.86 -3.62
CA GLY A 83 -4.34 17.86 -4.69
C GLY A 83 -5.45 16.82 -4.54
N TYR A 84 -6.25 16.66 -5.59
CA TYR A 84 -7.35 15.72 -5.56
C TYR A 84 -6.85 14.27 -5.52
N ARG A 85 -7.08 13.59 -4.41
CA ARG A 85 -6.60 12.22 -4.13
C ARG A 85 -5.08 12.07 -4.29
N SER A 86 -4.35 13.17 -4.09
CA SER A 86 -2.90 13.21 -4.19
C SER A 86 -2.30 13.68 -2.88
N TYR A 87 -1.24 13.05 -2.47
CA TYR A 87 -0.56 13.26 -1.19
C TYR A 87 0.94 13.21 -1.40
N ARG A 88 1.67 13.92 -0.57
CA ARG A 88 3.14 13.91 -0.57
C ARG A 88 3.68 13.66 0.82
N ALA A 89 4.82 13.00 0.88
CA ALA A 89 5.60 12.80 2.10
C ALA A 89 7.08 12.96 1.76
N THR A 90 7.91 13.35 2.71
CA THR A 90 9.33 13.60 2.45
C THR A 90 10.18 12.92 3.53
N ILE A 91 11.20 12.19 3.10
CA ILE A 91 12.24 11.62 3.95
C ILE A 91 13.58 11.90 3.29
N ASP A 92 14.52 12.50 4.04
CA ASP A 92 15.91 12.72 3.61
C ASP A 92 16.06 13.43 2.25
N GLY A 93 15.22 14.44 2.01
CA GLY A 93 15.22 15.19 0.74
C GLY A 93 14.54 14.46 -0.43
N VAL A 94 14.08 13.24 -0.24
CA VAL A 94 13.29 12.52 -1.24
C VAL A 94 11.80 12.73 -0.98
N GLU A 95 11.13 13.32 -1.96
CA GLU A 95 9.67 13.45 -1.98
C GLU A 95 9.05 12.19 -2.56
N CYS A 96 8.13 11.60 -1.81
CA CYS A 96 7.22 10.57 -2.29
C CYS A 96 5.87 11.22 -2.55
N ARG A 97 5.36 11.10 -3.78
CA ARG A 97 3.99 11.50 -4.12
C ARG A 97 3.16 10.25 -4.38
N LEU A 98 2.03 10.18 -3.70
CA LEU A 98 1.03 9.14 -3.84
C LEU A 98 -0.23 9.74 -4.45
N THR A 99 -0.71 9.17 -5.56
CA THR A 99 -1.97 9.58 -6.18
C THR A 99 -2.85 8.36 -6.42
N TYR A 100 -4.05 8.38 -5.87
CA TYR A 100 -5.04 7.33 -6.13
C TYR A 100 -5.70 7.55 -7.47
N LYS A 101 -5.56 6.56 -8.35
CA LYS A 101 -6.07 6.59 -9.73
C LYS A 101 -6.61 5.24 -10.17
N GLU A 102 -7.31 5.24 -11.29
CA GLU A 102 -7.68 4.01 -11.97
C GLU A 102 -6.56 3.55 -12.90
N TRP A 103 -6.33 2.24 -12.93
CA TRP A 103 -5.43 1.60 -13.88
C TRP A 103 -6.12 0.39 -14.50
N LYS A 104 -6.38 0.45 -15.82
CA LYS A 104 -7.06 -0.64 -16.58
C LYS A 104 -8.33 -1.15 -15.88
N GLY A 105 -9.14 -0.23 -15.38
CA GLY A 105 -10.40 -0.54 -14.70
C GLY A 105 -10.27 -0.92 -13.23
N GLN A 106 -9.04 -1.02 -12.69
CA GLN A 106 -8.78 -1.40 -11.31
C GLN A 106 -8.44 -0.19 -10.44
N PRO A 107 -8.75 -0.22 -9.12
CA PRO A 107 -8.24 0.78 -8.18
C PRO A 107 -6.72 0.64 -8.09
N ALA A 108 -6.02 1.76 -8.16
CA ALA A 108 -4.56 1.77 -8.17
C ALA A 108 -3.99 2.99 -7.45
N MET A 109 -2.73 2.90 -7.11
CA MET A 109 -1.89 3.99 -6.64
C MET A 109 -0.78 4.27 -7.65
N GLU A 110 -0.59 5.52 -8.02
CA GLU A 110 0.65 5.99 -8.63
C GLU A 110 1.57 6.51 -7.53
N VAL A 111 2.77 6.00 -7.51
CA VAL A 111 3.81 6.37 -6.54
C VAL A 111 4.99 6.94 -7.30
N ILE A 112 5.42 8.13 -6.92
CA ILE A 112 6.55 8.82 -7.53
C ILE A 112 7.54 9.12 -6.43
N LEU A 113 8.78 8.66 -6.58
CA LEU A 113 9.90 9.10 -5.77
C LEU A 113 10.74 10.08 -6.58
N GLU A 114 11.02 11.24 -6.01
CA GLU A 114 11.84 12.29 -6.60
C GLU A 114 12.89 12.75 -5.59
N ASN A 115 14.17 12.63 -5.95
CA ASN A 115 15.23 13.13 -5.10
C ASN A 115 15.42 14.63 -5.32
N LYS A 116 14.89 15.43 -4.40
CA LYS A 116 15.05 16.89 -4.34
C LYS A 116 16.24 17.33 -3.47
N GLY A 117 16.92 16.37 -2.85
CA GLY A 117 18.11 16.60 -2.03
C GLY A 117 19.35 16.90 -2.88
N ASN A 118 20.44 17.22 -2.20
CA ASN A 118 21.72 17.58 -2.84
C ASN A 118 22.67 16.39 -3.01
N VAL A 119 22.29 15.21 -2.50
CA VAL A 119 23.10 14.00 -2.55
C VAL A 119 22.26 12.84 -3.12
N PRO A 120 22.91 11.82 -3.70
CA PRO A 120 22.19 10.62 -4.09
C PRO A 120 21.50 9.96 -2.87
N PHE A 121 20.26 9.54 -3.04
CA PHE A 121 19.51 8.78 -2.05
C PHE A 121 19.76 7.30 -2.27
N GLN A 122 20.35 6.66 -1.28
CA GLN A 122 20.71 5.25 -1.30
C GLN A 122 20.30 4.57 0.01
N PRO A 123 19.00 4.32 0.20
CA PRO A 123 18.49 3.69 1.40
C PRO A 123 18.84 2.21 1.44
N VAL A 124 18.96 1.63 2.64
CA VAL A 124 18.96 0.15 2.78
C VAL A 124 17.69 -0.41 2.14
N LYS A 125 16.54 0.22 2.39
CA LYS A 125 15.29 0.01 1.68
C LYS A 125 14.38 1.22 1.80
N ALA A 126 13.58 1.49 0.78
CA ALA A 126 12.53 2.51 0.83
C ALA A 126 11.33 2.09 -0.03
N GLY A 127 10.12 2.43 0.41
CA GLY A 127 8.92 2.04 -0.30
C GLY A 127 7.63 2.30 0.45
N LEU A 128 6.63 1.46 0.23
CA LEU A 128 5.32 1.59 0.84
C LEU A 128 5.00 0.40 1.75
N LYS A 129 4.57 0.71 2.96
CA LYS A 129 3.75 -0.21 3.75
C LYS A 129 2.33 -0.15 3.21
N LEU A 130 1.79 -1.26 2.73
CA LEU A 130 0.45 -1.25 2.12
C LEU A 130 -0.67 -1.16 3.17
N GLY A 131 -0.43 -1.61 4.38
CA GLY A 131 -1.41 -1.56 5.46
C GLY A 131 -2.59 -2.52 5.30
N ILE A 132 -2.45 -3.54 4.45
CA ILE A 132 -3.48 -4.56 4.28
C ILE A 132 -3.66 -5.30 5.61
N ASP A 133 -4.91 -5.45 6.05
CA ASP A 133 -5.22 -6.09 7.32
C ASP A 133 -4.90 -7.60 7.29
N THR A 134 -3.68 -7.90 7.70
CA THR A 134 -3.17 -9.26 7.89
C THR A 134 -3.09 -9.65 9.35
N TYR A 135 -3.50 -8.75 10.24
CA TYR A 135 -3.30 -8.92 11.67
C TYR A 135 -4.32 -9.87 12.29
N MET A 136 -3.83 -10.91 12.96
CA MET A 136 -4.64 -11.84 13.74
C MET A 136 -4.61 -11.45 15.22
N ASP A 137 -5.71 -10.92 15.73
CA ASP A 137 -5.84 -10.56 17.14
C ASP A 137 -6.36 -11.72 17.97
N LYS A 138 -7.36 -12.40 17.46
CA LYS A 138 -8.02 -13.51 18.17
C LYS A 138 -8.36 -14.67 17.23
N TYR A 139 -8.31 -15.89 17.75
CA TYR A 139 -8.97 -17.02 17.12
C TYR A 139 -10.49 -16.94 17.40
N PRO A 140 -11.38 -17.07 16.41
CA PRO A 140 -11.20 -17.44 15.01
C PRO A 140 -11.20 -16.27 14.00
N ASP A 141 -10.88 -15.05 14.39
CA ASP A 141 -10.98 -13.84 13.55
C ASP A 141 -10.09 -13.84 12.30
N TRP A 142 -9.29 -14.86 12.13
CA TRP A 142 -8.36 -15.04 11.01
C TRP A 142 -9.03 -15.33 9.66
N PHE A 143 -10.31 -15.79 9.66
CA PHE A 143 -10.99 -16.17 8.41
C PHE A 143 -11.09 -15.04 7.37
N GLY A 144 -11.16 -13.81 7.82
CA GLY A 144 -11.22 -12.62 6.97
C GLY A 144 -9.87 -11.92 6.77
N LYS A 145 -8.77 -12.45 7.33
CA LYS A 145 -7.45 -11.80 7.23
C LYS A 145 -6.71 -12.24 5.98
N TYR A 146 -6.01 -11.31 5.36
CA TYR A 146 -5.28 -11.54 4.12
C TYR A 146 -3.85 -12.00 4.40
N PHE A 147 -3.47 -13.13 3.85
CA PHE A 147 -2.13 -13.68 3.97
C PHE A 147 -1.41 -13.60 2.64
N PRO A 148 -0.16 -13.10 2.59
CA PRO A 148 0.67 -13.18 1.39
C PRO A 148 0.84 -14.64 0.99
N THR A 149 0.25 -15.04 -0.13
CA THR A 149 0.23 -16.45 -0.58
C THR A 149 1.25 -16.66 -1.69
N LEU A 150 1.33 -15.71 -2.61
CA LEU A 150 2.32 -15.71 -3.68
C LEU A 150 2.78 -14.28 -3.92
N MET A 151 4.09 -14.08 -3.96
CA MET A 151 4.71 -12.80 -4.30
C MET A 151 5.86 -13.06 -5.27
N MET A 152 5.80 -12.45 -6.44
CA MET A 152 6.78 -12.62 -7.51
C MET A 152 7.37 -11.28 -7.89
N ASN A 153 8.69 -11.21 -7.83
CA ASN A 153 9.45 -10.02 -8.20
C ASN A 153 10.28 -10.34 -9.44
N GLU A 154 9.81 -9.84 -10.57
CA GLU A 154 10.45 -10.06 -11.87
C GLU A 154 11.26 -8.83 -12.30
N LYS A 155 12.13 -8.99 -13.31
CA LYS A 155 12.93 -7.87 -13.85
C LYS A 155 12.08 -6.74 -14.41
N THR A 156 10.91 -7.04 -14.90
CA THR A 156 10.07 -6.10 -15.66
C THR A 156 8.83 -5.65 -14.89
N HIS A 157 8.43 -6.39 -13.87
CA HIS A 157 7.18 -6.13 -13.15
C HIS A 157 7.15 -6.86 -11.80
N PHE A 158 6.17 -6.50 -10.99
CA PHE A 158 5.86 -7.19 -9.74
C PHE A 158 4.41 -7.66 -9.77
N TYR A 159 4.14 -8.83 -9.24
CA TYR A 159 2.79 -9.30 -8.99
C TYR A 159 2.74 -10.26 -7.80
N GLY A 160 1.59 -10.31 -7.18
CA GLY A 160 1.34 -11.25 -6.09
C GLY A 160 -0.13 -11.28 -5.73
N TYR A 161 -0.49 -12.19 -4.86
CA TYR A 161 -1.80 -12.20 -4.26
C TYR A 161 -1.75 -12.58 -2.78
N LEU A 162 -2.73 -12.03 -2.07
CA LEU A 162 -3.03 -12.37 -0.70
C LEU A 162 -4.37 -13.10 -0.68
N GLN A 163 -4.45 -14.11 0.15
CA GLN A 163 -5.64 -14.95 0.24
C GLN A 163 -6.12 -15.05 1.67
N THR A 164 -7.44 -15.00 1.85
CA THR A 164 -8.06 -15.28 3.15
C THR A 164 -8.40 -16.77 3.27
N PRO A 165 -8.45 -17.34 4.49
CA PRO A 165 -8.96 -18.70 4.71
C PRO A 165 -10.40 -18.88 4.23
N SER A 166 -11.19 -17.80 4.14
CA SER A 166 -12.55 -17.83 3.58
C SER A 166 -12.59 -17.88 2.05
N GLY A 167 -11.42 -17.83 1.38
CA GLY A 167 -11.28 -18.00 -0.06
C GLY A 167 -11.33 -16.70 -0.88
N HIS A 168 -11.22 -15.52 -0.24
CA HIS A 168 -11.07 -14.24 -0.94
C HIS A 168 -9.64 -14.07 -1.41
N THR A 169 -9.44 -13.55 -2.59
CA THR A 169 -8.11 -13.36 -3.16
C THR A 169 -7.95 -11.94 -3.68
N LEU A 170 -6.97 -11.23 -3.12
CA LEU A 170 -6.59 -9.88 -3.54
C LEU A 170 -5.29 -9.93 -4.31
N GLY A 171 -5.29 -9.55 -5.58
CA GLY A 171 -4.09 -9.34 -6.37
C GLY A 171 -3.48 -7.97 -6.11
N VAL A 172 -2.14 -7.93 -6.05
CA VAL A 172 -1.34 -6.70 -6.01
C VAL A 172 -0.37 -6.74 -7.16
N VAL A 173 -0.43 -5.77 -8.06
CA VAL A 173 0.29 -5.78 -9.33
C VAL A 173 0.96 -4.45 -9.58
N SER A 174 2.22 -4.47 -10.02
CA SER A 174 2.92 -3.32 -10.58
C SER A 174 3.48 -3.66 -11.96
N PRO A 175 3.11 -2.92 -13.03
CA PRO A 175 3.75 -3.08 -14.34
C PRO A 175 5.20 -2.60 -14.37
N GLN A 176 5.67 -1.94 -13.32
CA GLN A 176 7.07 -1.62 -13.10
C GLN A 176 7.66 -2.57 -12.06
N PRO A 177 8.94 -2.93 -12.17
CA PRO A 177 9.61 -3.76 -11.17
C PRO A 177 9.74 -3.01 -9.85
N VAL A 178 9.64 -3.73 -8.75
CA VAL A 178 10.03 -3.26 -7.41
C VAL A 178 11.36 -3.90 -7.03
N ALA A 179 12.09 -3.33 -6.09
CA ALA A 179 13.38 -3.90 -5.71
C ALA A 179 13.20 -5.21 -4.92
N SER A 180 12.25 -5.23 -3.99
CA SER A 180 11.89 -6.40 -3.20
C SER A 180 10.51 -6.24 -2.57
N TRP A 181 10.09 -7.24 -1.83
CA TRP A 181 8.96 -7.16 -0.92
C TRP A 181 9.34 -7.77 0.41
N SER A 182 8.67 -7.35 1.47
CA SER A 182 8.90 -7.86 2.81
C SER A 182 7.62 -7.83 3.63
N VAL A 183 7.62 -8.52 4.75
CA VAL A 183 6.56 -8.43 5.74
C VAL A 183 7.16 -8.00 7.07
N ASP A 184 6.46 -7.13 7.77
CA ASP A 184 6.78 -6.84 9.16
C ASP A 184 5.99 -7.79 10.05
N TYR A 185 6.66 -8.34 11.05
CA TYR A 185 6.05 -9.18 12.06
C TYR A 185 5.94 -8.41 13.37
N ASN A 186 4.78 -8.50 14.00
CA ASN A 186 4.62 -8.10 15.39
C ASN A 186 4.81 -9.33 16.27
N LEU A 187 5.90 -9.40 17.00
CA LEU A 187 6.21 -10.53 17.85
C LEU A 187 5.45 -10.52 19.19
N GLY A 188 4.59 -9.53 19.40
CA GLY A 188 3.61 -9.53 20.51
C GLY A 188 4.18 -9.65 21.92
N TYR A 189 5.44 -9.26 22.14
CA TYR A 189 6.09 -9.36 23.46
C TYR A 189 5.44 -8.52 24.56
N GLN A 190 4.47 -7.69 24.19
CA GLN A 190 3.72 -6.87 25.15
C GLN A 190 2.32 -7.43 25.45
N ASP A 191 1.93 -8.51 24.82
CA ASP A 191 0.67 -9.17 25.09
C ASP A 191 0.87 -10.17 26.24
N PRO A 192 0.13 -10.08 27.35
CA PRO A 192 0.27 -10.97 28.50
C PRO A 192 -0.06 -12.44 28.22
N ALA A 193 -0.67 -12.75 27.08
CA ALA A 193 -0.91 -14.12 26.66
C ALA A 193 0.10 -14.54 25.60
N PRO A 194 0.99 -15.51 25.87
CA PRO A 194 1.93 -16.01 24.87
C PRO A 194 1.17 -16.82 23.81
N HIS A 195 0.75 -16.16 22.75
CA HIS A 195 0.16 -16.79 21.59
C HIS A 195 1.24 -17.45 20.73
N TRP A 196 2.00 -18.35 21.31
CA TRP A 196 3.18 -18.97 20.68
C TRP A 196 2.89 -19.68 19.36
N PHE A 197 1.69 -20.22 19.19
CA PHE A 197 1.27 -20.85 17.92
C PHE A 197 0.70 -19.83 16.91
N MET A 198 0.34 -18.64 17.36
CA MET A 198 -0.05 -17.50 16.53
C MET A 198 1.05 -16.42 16.50
N GLY A 199 2.26 -16.77 16.93
CA GLY A 199 3.37 -15.88 17.18
C GLY A 199 3.96 -15.17 15.95
N HIS A 200 3.44 -15.42 14.75
CA HIS A 200 3.83 -14.73 13.55
C HIS A 200 2.66 -13.89 13.05
N ARG A 201 2.44 -12.77 13.71
CA ARG A 201 1.47 -11.79 13.23
C ARG A 201 2.13 -10.95 12.15
N ILE A 202 1.73 -11.13 10.93
CA ILE A 202 2.10 -10.24 9.84
C ILE A 202 1.42 -8.91 10.13
N GLU A 203 2.22 -7.89 10.40
CA GLU A 203 1.70 -6.56 10.69
C GLU A 203 1.47 -5.76 9.41
N SER A 204 2.29 -6.00 8.39
CA SER A 204 2.21 -5.25 7.14
C SER A 204 2.89 -6.00 6.00
N LEU A 205 2.30 -5.92 4.82
CA LEU A 205 3.00 -6.18 3.57
C LEU A 205 3.66 -4.89 3.10
N ASN A 206 4.96 -4.95 2.84
CA ASN A 206 5.75 -3.83 2.33
C ASN A 206 6.16 -4.10 0.89
N LEU A 207 6.09 -3.08 0.05
CA LEU A 207 6.73 -3.05 -1.25
C LEU A 207 7.97 -2.18 -1.14
N ASP A 208 9.15 -2.80 -1.17
CA ASP A 208 10.42 -2.10 -1.20
C ASP A 208 10.65 -1.62 -2.64
N LEU A 209 10.29 -0.38 -2.93
CA LEU A 209 10.45 0.22 -4.26
C LEU A 209 11.92 0.40 -4.61
N MET A 210 12.75 0.63 -3.58
CA MET A 210 14.20 0.72 -3.66
C MET A 210 14.87 -0.13 -2.57
N ASN A 211 16.01 -0.71 -2.90
CA ASN A 211 16.80 -1.51 -1.97
C ASN A 211 18.28 -1.47 -2.37
N ALA A 212 19.15 -1.02 -1.46
CA ALA A 212 20.59 -0.94 -1.69
C ALA A 212 21.35 -2.22 -1.30
N LEU A 213 20.69 -3.21 -0.76
CA LEU A 213 21.31 -4.51 -0.49
C LEU A 213 21.61 -5.25 -1.80
N PRO A 214 22.64 -6.08 -1.86
CA PRO A 214 22.91 -6.92 -3.01
C PRO A 214 21.67 -7.79 -3.32
N LEU A 215 21.13 -7.61 -4.52
CA LEU A 215 19.98 -8.37 -4.99
C LEU A 215 20.47 -9.54 -5.87
N PRO A 216 19.73 -10.68 -5.89
CA PRO A 216 19.98 -11.73 -6.85
C PRO A 216 19.96 -11.18 -8.30
N GLN A 217 20.74 -11.76 -9.20
CA GLN A 217 20.90 -11.26 -10.57
C GLN A 217 19.59 -11.19 -11.38
N HIS A 218 18.58 -11.98 -11.00
CA HIS A 218 17.26 -11.94 -11.64
C HIS A 218 16.40 -10.77 -11.16
N CYS A 219 16.77 -10.09 -10.07
CA CYS A 219 16.08 -8.90 -9.60
C CYS A 219 16.57 -7.63 -10.33
N PRO A 220 15.76 -6.56 -10.38
CA PRO A 220 16.19 -5.27 -10.94
C PRO A 220 17.38 -4.69 -10.17
N GLN A 221 18.47 -4.38 -10.88
CA GLN A 221 19.69 -3.86 -10.26
C GLN A 221 19.78 -2.33 -10.26
N ASP A 222 18.85 -1.64 -10.91
CA ASP A 222 18.81 -0.17 -11.04
C ASP A 222 17.98 0.51 -9.93
N LEU A 223 17.39 -0.27 -9.02
CA LEU A 223 16.53 0.23 -7.93
C LEU A 223 17.27 0.42 -6.60
N TRP A 224 18.59 0.57 -6.61
CA TRP A 224 19.40 0.73 -5.41
C TRP A 224 19.77 2.19 -5.10
N ILE A 225 19.65 3.09 -6.09
CA ILE A 225 20.02 4.49 -5.97
C ILE A 225 19.02 5.38 -6.71
N LEU A 226 18.75 6.56 -6.15
CA LEU A 226 18.03 7.64 -6.80
C LEU A 226 18.95 8.86 -6.81
N LYS A 227 19.48 9.21 -7.98
CA LYS A 227 20.42 10.32 -8.14
C LYS A 227 19.72 11.65 -7.85
N GLN A 228 20.50 12.70 -7.58
CA GLN A 228 19.98 14.06 -7.44
C GLN A 228 19.13 14.43 -8.67
N GLY A 229 17.91 14.92 -8.45
CA GLY A 229 16.96 15.29 -9.51
C GLY A 229 16.34 14.10 -10.23
N GLU A 230 16.73 12.87 -9.93
CA GLU A 230 16.13 11.68 -10.56
C GLU A 230 14.74 11.42 -10.00
N ARG A 231 13.90 10.89 -10.88
CA ARG A 231 12.51 10.52 -10.58
C ARG A 231 12.21 9.11 -11.05
N LYS A 232 11.59 8.31 -10.19
CA LYS A 232 11.09 6.98 -10.53
C LYS A 232 9.59 6.90 -10.22
N THR A 233 8.86 6.12 -11.03
CA THR A 233 7.39 6.03 -10.93
C THR A 233 6.95 4.59 -10.96
N TRP A 234 6.02 4.24 -10.07
CA TRP A 234 5.35 2.95 -10.01
C TRP A 234 3.84 3.13 -10.06
N THR A 235 3.17 2.16 -10.66
CA THR A 235 1.71 2.00 -10.55
C THR A 235 1.44 0.69 -9.81
N ILE A 236 0.73 0.76 -8.71
CA ILE A 236 0.37 -0.40 -7.88
C ILE A 236 -1.14 -0.55 -7.96
N ALA A 237 -1.61 -1.59 -8.64
CA ALA A 237 -3.03 -1.88 -8.81
C ALA A 237 -3.47 -2.98 -7.83
N PHE A 238 -4.69 -2.85 -7.33
CA PHE A 238 -5.37 -3.84 -6.52
C PHE A 238 -6.43 -4.51 -7.37
N VAL A 239 -6.44 -5.84 -7.38
CA VAL A 239 -7.24 -6.61 -8.33
C VAL A 239 -8.08 -7.64 -7.58
N ASP A 240 -9.39 -7.63 -7.84
CA ASP A 240 -10.27 -8.69 -7.39
C ASP A 240 -10.02 -9.96 -8.21
N ILE A 241 -9.79 -11.07 -7.53
CA ILE A 241 -9.51 -12.36 -8.13
C ILE A 241 -10.51 -13.37 -7.57
N ASN A 242 -11.40 -13.86 -8.43
CA ASN A 242 -12.46 -14.76 -7.99
C ASN A 242 -11.93 -16.14 -7.57
N THR A 243 -10.95 -16.65 -8.30
CA THR A 243 -10.32 -17.94 -8.00
C THR A 243 -8.81 -17.89 -8.26
N ALA A 244 -8.06 -18.70 -7.53
CA ALA A 244 -6.60 -18.81 -7.73
C ALA A 244 -6.25 -19.28 -9.16
N GLY A 245 -7.14 -20.01 -9.83
CA GLY A 245 -6.94 -20.46 -11.22
C GLY A 245 -7.02 -19.31 -12.25
N GLU A 246 -7.71 -18.22 -11.93
CA GLU A 246 -7.82 -17.04 -12.80
C GLU A 246 -6.70 -16.02 -12.58
N PHE A 247 -5.86 -16.25 -11.57
CA PHE A 247 -4.85 -15.30 -11.15
C PHE A 247 -3.92 -14.88 -12.29
N GLU A 248 -3.33 -15.85 -12.98
CA GLU A 248 -2.37 -15.58 -14.07
C GLU A 248 -2.99 -14.77 -15.21
N GLU A 249 -4.18 -15.15 -15.66
CA GLU A 249 -4.86 -14.45 -16.73
C GLU A 249 -5.22 -13.01 -16.32
N THR A 250 -5.68 -12.85 -15.09
CA THR A 250 -6.02 -11.54 -14.53
C THR A 250 -4.79 -10.65 -14.43
N ILE A 251 -3.66 -11.17 -13.96
CA ILE A 251 -2.41 -10.42 -13.86
C ILE A 251 -1.88 -10.04 -15.23
N HIS A 252 -1.85 -10.95 -16.19
CA HIS A 252 -1.46 -10.64 -17.57
C HIS A 252 -2.30 -9.49 -18.14
N LYS A 253 -3.61 -9.55 -17.98
CA LYS A 253 -4.54 -8.53 -18.45
C LYS A 253 -4.28 -7.16 -17.79
N VAL A 254 -4.06 -7.14 -16.49
CA VAL A 254 -3.85 -5.90 -15.73
C VAL A 254 -2.44 -5.35 -15.91
N ALA A 255 -1.42 -6.15 -15.74
CA ALA A 255 -0.02 -5.70 -15.88
C ALA A 255 0.36 -5.47 -17.35
N GLY A 256 -0.26 -6.19 -18.28
CA GLY A 256 0.08 -6.14 -19.71
C GLY A 256 1.40 -6.82 -20.04
N VAL A 257 1.82 -7.76 -19.20
CA VAL A 257 3.07 -8.51 -19.36
C VAL A 257 2.80 -9.90 -19.93
N PRO A 258 3.70 -10.47 -20.73
CA PRO A 258 3.54 -11.82 -21.23
C PRO A 258 3.65 -12.83 -20.08
N MET A 259 2.80 -13.86 -20.14
CA MET A 259 2.86 -14.98 -19.21
C MET A 259 3.23 -16.25 -19.97
N ILE A 260 4.12 -17.02 -19.39
CA ILE A 260 4.51 -18.32 -19.92
C ILE A 260 3.69 -19.38 -19.17
N ARG A 261 2.80 -20.05 -19.90
CA ARG A 261 2.09 -21.22 -19.37
C ARG A 261 2.85 -22.47 -19.76
N MET A 262 3.29 -23.23 -18.77
CA MET A 262 3.79 -24.57 -19.01
C MET A 262 2.61 -25.55 -18.99
N PRO A 263 2.44 -26.37 -20.02
CA PRO A 263 1.33 -27.33 -20.08
C PRO A 263 1.48 -28.45 -19.04
N GLN A 264 2.68 -28.62 -18.51
CA GLN A 264 2.99 -29.61 -17.45
C GLN A 264 3.94 -29.00 -16.43
N THR A 265 3.72 -29.29 -15.18
CA THR A 265 4.60 -28.86 -14.07
C THR A 265 5.82 -29.80 -13.89
N VAL A 266 5.78 -30.99 -14.49
CA VAL A 266 6.87 -31.96 -14.46
C VAL A 266 7.07 -32.53 -15.87
N TYR A 267 8.28 -32.41 -16.37
CA TYR A 267 8.72 -33.09 -17.62
C TYR A 267 9.57 -34.30 -17.25
N GLN A 268 9.24 -35.44 -17.85
CA GLN A 268 10.04 -36.65 -17.75
C GLN A 268 11.22 -36.61 -18.71
#